data_e4cd3bccc2e512956134a67acfff62da
#
_entry.id   e4cd3bccc2e512956134a67acfff62da
#
_cell.length_a   1.000
_cell.length_b   1.000
_cell.length_c   1.000
_cell.angle_alpha   90.00
_cell.angle_beta   90.00
_cell.angle_gamma   90.00
#
_symmetry.space_group_name_H-M   'P 1'
#
loop_
_entity.id
_entity.type
_entity.pdbx_description
1 polymer ?
#
loop_
_entity_poly.entity_id
_entity_poly.type
_entity_poly.pdbx_seq_one_letter_code
_entity_poly.pdbx_strand_id
1 'polypeptide(L)'
;MPSFNRPPFALTVLRTLVAGLAIGLASSAVTAMTLREMRVLEKSDKKQSENYVNYFLVGAMEGALEAHNQAVRNGAKPSICLNGRRLEPHMARGLFDTELKRNVGVYEADMSVQLVVTNALMTVYAC
;
A
#
# COMPACT_ATOMS: atom_id res chain seq x y z
N MET A 1 59.80 -32.37 14.61
CA MET A 1 58.36 -32.33 14.38
C MET A 1 57.92 -30.85 14.23
N PRO A 2 57.55 -30.43 13.06
CA PRO A 2 57.06 -29.01 12.92
C PRO A 2 55.62 -28.91 13.37
N SER A 3 55.36 -28.03 14.35
CA SER A 3 54.03 -27.69 14.82
C SER A 3 53.36 -26.75 13.81
N PHE A 4 52.27 -27.22 13.21
CA PHE A 4 51.42 -26.40 12.33
C PHE A 4 50.55 -25.44 13.17
N ASN A 5 50.96 -24.17 13.21
CA ASN A 5 50.20 -23.08 13.82
C ASN A 5 49.14 -22.62 12.80
N ARG A 6 47.86 -22.99 12.99
CA ARG A 6 46.76 -22.53 12.15
C ARG A 6 46.32 -21.13 12.59
N PRO A 7 46.22 -20.15 11.69
CA PRO A 7 45.81 -18.79 12.06
C PRO A 7 44.29 -18.72 12.38
N PRO A 8 43.88 -17.85 13.34
CA PRO A 8 42.49 -17.77 13.82
C PRO A 8 41.55 -16.98 12.90
N PHE A 9 41.85 -16.85 11.62
CA PHE A 9 41.07 -16.04 10.70
C PHE A 9 39.72 -16.63 10.32
N ALA A 10 39.48 -17.92 10.47
CA ALA A 10 38.24 -18.58 10.04
C ALA A 10 37.05 -18.31 10.98
N LEU A 11 37.30 -18.05 12.26
CA LEU A 11 36.22 -17.81 13.23
C LEU A 11 35.67 -16.39 13.21
N THR A 12 36.47 -15.42 12.78
CA THR A 12 36.05 -14.00 12.73
C THR A 12 35.13 -13.72 11.54
N VAL A 13 35.38 -14.38 10.41
CA VAL A 13 34.54 -14.23 9.20
C VAL A 13 33.13 -14.80 9.40
N LEU A 14 33.03 -15.92 10.15
CA LEU A 14 31.75 -16.55 10.42
C LEU A 14 30.86 -15.71 11.37
N ARG A 15 31.45 -14.99 12.33
CA ARG A 15 30.73 -14.10 13.25
C ARG A 15 30.18 -12.85 12.58
N THR A 16 30.88 -12.29 11.62
CA THR A 16 30.42 -11.10 10.89
C THR A 16 29.28 -11.41 9.90
N LEU A 17 29.26 -12.61 9.32
CA LEU A 17 28.17 -13.04 8.43
C LEU A 17 26.84 -13.27 9.17
N VAL A 18 26.87 -13.77 10.41
CA VAL A 18 25.66 -13.99 11.22
C VAL A 18 25.06 -12.67 11.70
N ALA A 19 25.87 -11.66 12.04
CA ALA A 19 25.40 -10.33 12.46
C ALA A 19 24.75 -9.54 11.28
N GLY A 20 25.24 -9.72 10.05
CA GLY A 20 24.68 -9.08 8.86
C GLY A 20 23.31 -9.62 8.45
N LEU A 21 23.02 -10.89 8.73
CA LEU A 21 21.76 -11.54 8.36
C LEU A 21 20.59 -11.18 9.31
N ALA A 22 20.90 -10.80 10.56
CA ALA A 22 19.89 -10.44 11.57
C ALA A 22 19.25 -9.06 11.35
N ILE A 23 19.91 -8.16 10.62
CA ILE A 23 19.42 -6.79 10.36
C ILE A 23 18.40 -6.76 9.21
N GLY A 24 18.40 -7.76 8.33
CA GLY A 24 17.50 -7.85 7.17
C GLY A 24 16.05 -8.27 7.49
N LEU A 25 15.74 -8.73 8.69
CA LEU A 25 14.43 -9.28 9.05
C LEU A 25 13.50 -8.31 9.81
N ALA A 26 13.94 -7.09 10.10
CA ALA A 26 13.09 -6.03 10.62
C ALA A 26 12.38 -5.30 9.46
N SER A 27 11.71 -6.06 8.58
CA SER A 27 10.75 -5.50 7.65
C SER A 27 9.58 -5.00 8.48
N SER A 28 9.58 -3.70 8.82
CA SER A 28 8.42 -3.02 9.38
C SER A 28 7.27 -3.29 8.41
N ALA A 29 6.29 -4.07 8.82
CA ALA A 29 5.05 -4.22 8.07
C ALA A 29 4.45 -2.81 7.93
N VAL A 30 4.61 -2.19 6.76
CA VAL A 30 3.92 -0.95 6.44
C VAL A 30 2.45 -1.30 6.35
N THR A 31 1.71 -1.03 7.42
CA THR A 31 0.27 -1.22 7.45
C THR A 31 -0.38 -0.06 6.69
N ALA A 32 -1.14 -0.39 5.65
CA ALA A 32 -1.98 0.59 4.97
C ALA A 32 -3.07 1.08 5.93
N MET A 33 -3.46 2.37 5.82
CA MET A 33 -4.55 2.95 6.64
C MET A 33 -5.82 2.11 6.49
N THR A 34 -6.39 1.69 7.62
CA THR A 34 -7.67 0.97 7.69
C THR A 34 -8.86 1.93 7.66
N LEU A 35 -10.04 1.40 7.33
CA LEU A 35 -11.29 2.17 7.42
C LEU A 35 -11.57 2.65 8.85
N ARG A 36 -11.18 1.87 9.85
CA ARG A 36 -11.30 2.25 11.27
C ARG A 36 -10.45 3.46 11.59
N GLU A 37 -9.17 3.45 11.21
CA GLU A 37 -8.23 4.54 11.44
C GLU A 37 -8.69 5.82 10.72
N MET A 38 -9.15 5.71 9.48
CA MET A 38 -9.68 6.84 8.74
C MET A 38 -10.90 7.47 9.44
N ARG A 39 -11.85 6.65 9.93
CA ARG A 39 -13.01 7.13 10.69
C ARG A 39 -12.64 7.82 12.00
N VAL A 40 -11.61 7.34 12.67
CA VAL A 40 -11.07 7.99 13.89
C VAL A 40 -10.47 9.35 13.56
N LEU A 41 -9.68 9.45 12.49
CA LEU A 41 -9.13 10.71 12.01
C LEU A 41 -10.23 11.72 11.67
N GLU A 42 -11.25 11.34 10.94
CA GLU A 42 -12.38 12.20 10.55
C GLU A 42 -13.16 12.78 11.75
N LYS A 43 -13.09 12.12 12.90
CA LYS A 43 -13.74 12.56 14.14
C LYS A 43 -12.87 13.47 15.01
N SER A 44 -11.54 13.51 14.80
CA SER A 44 -10.61 14.15 15.72
C SER A 44 -10.55 15.67 15.58
N ASP A 45 -10.33 16.20 14.39
CA ASP A 45 -10.35 17.65 14.07
C ASP A 45 -10.91 17.81 12.66
N LYS A 46 -12.12 18.37 12.58
CA LYS A 46 -12.90 18.38 11.36
C LYS A 46 -12.18 18.99 10.14
N LYS A 47 -11.47 20.09 10.32
CA LYS A 47 -10.87 20.80 9.17
C LYS A 47 -9.52 20.23 8.73
N GLN A 48 -8.69 19.87 9.67
CA GLN A 48 -7.35 19.34 9.38
C GLN A 48 -7.43 17.88 8.94
N SER A 49 -8.28 17.09 9.57
CA SER A 49 -8.48 15.68 9.21
C SER A 49 -9.15 15.50 7.86
N GLU A 50 -10.09 16.36 7.49
CA GLU A 50 -10.73 16.34 6.17
C GLU A 50 -9.70 16.54 5.05
N ASN A 51 -8.81 17.53 5.19
CA ASN A 51 -7.72 17.74 4.24
C ASN A 51 -6.78 16.54 4.17
N TYR A 52 -6.37 16.01 5.33
CA TYR A 52 -5.47 14.85 5.38
C TYR A 52 -6.09 13.62 4.70
N VAL A 53 -7.35 13.31 5.02
CA VAL A 53 -8.06 12.18 4.40
C VAL A 53 -8.22 12.38 2.90
N ASN A 54 -8.55 13.57 2.44
CA ASN A 54 -8.68 13.86 1.01
C ASN A 54 -7.34 13.68 0.27
N TYR A 55 -6.23 14.18 0.81
CA TYR A 55 -4.91 13.96 0.23
C TYR A 55 -4.51 12.49 0.24
N PHE A 56 -4.83 11.76 1.31
CA PHE A 56 -4.61 10.32 1.37
C PHE A 56 -5.39 9.58 0.29
N LEU A 57 -6.67 9.91 0.10
CA LEU A 57 -7.50 9.29 -0.94
C LEU A 57 -7.01 9.58 -2.36
N VAL A 58 -6.51 10.80 -2.61
CA VAL A 58 -5.86 11.14 -3.89
C VAL A 58 -4.64 10.25 -4.13
N GLY A 59 -3.75 10.15 -3.14
CA GLY A 59 -2.58 9.27 -3.24
C GLY A 59 -2.94 7.79 -3.41
N ALA A 60 -3.99 7.34 -2.73
CA ALA A 60 -4.51 5.97 -2.87
C ALA A 60 -5.05 5.71 -4.29
N MET A 61 -5.77 6.67 -4.87
CA MET A 61 -6.31 6.59 -6.23
C MET A 61 -5.18 6.57 -7.28
N GLU A 62 -4.25 7.49 -7.19
CA GLU A 62 -3.11 7.57 -8.11
C GLU A 62 -2.21 6.33 -7.98
N GLY A 63 -1.93 5.88 -6.76
CA GLY A 63 -1.16 4.68 -6.49
C GLY A 63 -1.82 3.41 -7.01
N ALA A 64 -3.14 3.28 -6.88
CA ALA A 64 -3.90 2.15 -7.43
C ALA A 64 -3.83 2.11 -8.96
N LEU A 65 -3.98 3.27 -9.61
CA LEU A 65 -3.88 3.36 -11.07
C LEU A 65 -2.47 3.03 -11.56
N GLU A 66 -1.43 3.55 -10.90
CA GLU A 66 -0.06 3.25 -11.29
C GLU A 66 0.30 1.77 -11.07
N ALA A 67 -0.12 1.18 -9.95
CA ALA A 67 0.06 -0.25 -9.69
C ALA A 67 -0.64 -1.11 -10.76
N HIS A 68 -1.87 -0.74 -11.16
CA HIS A 68 -2.59 -1.38 -12.25
C HIS A 68 -1.82 -1.27 -13.58
N ASN A 69 -1.38 -0.06 -13.95
CA ASN A 69 -0.62 0.17 -15.17
C ASN A 69 0.70 -0.62 -15.19
N GLN A 70 1.38 -0.71 -14.04
CA GLN A 70 2.59 -1.53 -13.91
C GLN A 70 2.29 -3.02 -14.11
N ALA A 71 1.21 -3.52 -13.52
CA ALA A 71 0.79 -4.91 -13.70
C ALA A 71 0.48 -5.22 -15.18
N VAL A 72 -0.21 -4.30 -15.87
CA VAL A 72 -0.52 -4.44 -17.32
C VAL A 72 0.77 -4.42 -18.15
N ARG A 73 1.73 -3.53 -17.86
CA ARG A 73 3.05 -3.54 -18.52
C ARG A 73 3.79 -4.88 -18.33
N ASN A 74 3.55 -5.55 -17.22
CA ASN A 74 4.11 -6.87 -16.89
C ASN A 74 3.26 -8.04 -17.42
N GLY A 75 2.28 -7.78 -18.27
CA GLY A 75 1.47 -8.80 -18.95
C GLY A 75 0.15 -9.17 -18.26
N ALA A 76 -0.26 -8.46 -17.20
CA ALA A 76 -1.58 -8.67 -16.61
C ALA A 76 -2.69 -8.17 -17.53
N LYS A 77 -3.85 -8.82 -17.48
CA LYS A 77 -5.04 -8.37 -18.21
C LYS A 77 -5.56 -7.05 -17.61
N PRO A 78 -5.85 -6.03 -18.43
CA PRO A 78 -6.43 -4.78 -17.94
C PRO A 78 -7.78 -4.99 -17.23
N SER A 79 -7.95 -4.37 -16.07
CA SER A 79 -9.21 -4.34 -15.33
C SER A 79 -9.77 -2.93 -15.14
N ILE A 80 -8.91 -1.90 -15.32
CA ILE A 80 -9.29 -0.49 -15.27
C ILE A 80 -9.01 0.13 -16.64
N CYS A 81 -10.05 0.65 -17.30
CA CYS A 81 -9.99 1.26 -18.62
C CYS A 81 -10.54 2.69 -18.57
N LEU A 82 -9.67 3.68 -18.57
CA LEU A 82 -10.08 5.09 -18.53
C LEU A 82 -10.69 5.57 -19.86
N ASN A 83 -10.34 4.94 -21.00
CA ASN A 83 -10.88 5.25 -22.32
C ASN A 83 -10.79 6.75 -22.68
N GLY A 84 -9.61 7.34 -22.45
CA GLY A 84 -9.36 8.76 -22.68
C GLY A 84 -9.88 9.71 -21.59
N ARG A 85 -10.61 9.21 -20.58
CA ARG A 85 -11.02 9.99 -19.40
C ARG A 85 -9.80 10.25 -18.50
N ARG A 86 -9.82 11.37 -17.81
CA ARG A 86 -8.79 11.71 -16.82
C ARG A 86 -9.35 11.55 -15.42
N LEU A 87 -8.53 11.04 -14.51
CA LEU A 87 -8.80 11.07 -13.09
C LEU A 87 -8.30 12.40 -12.52
N GLU A 88 -9.20 13.15 -11.93
CA GLU A 88 -8.88 14.40 -11.26
C GLU A 88 -8.83 14.19 -9.73
N PRO A 89 -7.95 14.90 -9.00
CA PRO A 89 -7.83 14.73 -7.55
C PRO A 89 -9.14 14.83 -6.78
N HIS A 90 -10.03 15.74 -7.16
CA HIS A 90 -11.33 15.93 -6.50
C HIS A 90 -12.29 14.72 -6.62
N MET A 91 -12.02 13.80 -7.56
CA MET A 91 -12.86 12.62 -7.78
C MET A 91 -12.61 11.52 -6.74
N ALA A 92 -11.42 11.51 -6.09
CA ALA A 92 -11.00 10.44 -5.19
C ALA A 92 -12.00 10.20 -4.04
N ARG A 93 -12.46 11.27 -3.39
CA ARG A 93 -13.45 11.18 -2.31
C ARG A 93 -14.78 10.62 -2.81
N GLY A 94 -15.28 11.10 -3.91
CA GLY A 94 -16.54 10.64 -4.50
C GLY A 94 -16.50 9.17 -4.90
N LEU A 95 -15.40 8.70 -5.49
CA LEU A 95 -15.19 7.29 -5.82
C LEU A 95 -15.23 6.42 -4.57
N PHE A 96 -14.48 6.79 -3.54
CA PHE A 96 -14.43 6.07 -2.27
C PHE A 96 -15.80 6.00 -1.59
N ASP A 97 -16.47 7.14 -1.41
CA ASP A 97 -17.78 7.20 -0.73
C ASP A 97 -18.86 6.44 -1.51
N THR A 98 -18.83 6.50 -2.83
CA THR A 98 -19.79 5.77 -3.68
C THR A 98 -19.58 4.26 -3.58
N GLU A 99 -18.33 3.81 -3.54
CA GLU A 99 -18.01 2.39 -3.38
C GLU A 99 -18.50 1.84 -2.04
N LEU A 100 -18.27 2.58 -0.94
CA LEU A 100 -18.77 2.19 0.38
C LEU A 100 -20.32 2.14 0.42
N LYS A 101 -20.98 3.12 -0.18
CA LYS A 101 -22.45 3.17 -0.24
C LYS A 101 -23.06 2.05 -1.07
N ARG A 102 -22.41 1.69 -2.19
CA ARG A 102 -22.86 0.61 -3.07
C ARG A 102 -22.73 -0.76 -2.40
N ASN A 103 -21.72 -0.94 -1.58
CA ASN A 103 -21.36 -2.19 -0.96
C ASN A 103 -21.50 -2.14 0.57
N VAL A 104 -22.64 -1.66 1.06
CA VAL A 104 -22.92 -1.59 2.50
C VAL A 104 -22.81 -2.98 3.11
N GLY A 105 -22.02 -3.11 4.19
CA GLY A 105 -21.81 -4.35 4.92
C GLY A 105 -20.76 -5.30 4.31
N VAL A 106 -20.17 -4.96 3.15
CA VAL A 106 -19.10 -5.76 2.53
C VAL A 106 -17.74 -5.41 3.12
N TYR A 107 -17.48 -4.13 3.35
CA TYR A 107 -16.20 -3.65 3.85
C TYR A 107 -16.17 -3.63 5.39
N GLU A 108 -15.29 -4.44 5.97
CA GLU A 108 -15.06 -4.49 7.42
C GLU A 108 -14.13 -3.35 7.85
N ALA A 109 -14.18 -2.99 9.14
CA ALA A 109 -13.48 -1.82 9.67
C ALA A 109 -11.94 -1.93 9.61
N ASP A 110 -11.39 -3.12 9.57
CA ASP A 110 -9.96 -3.43 9.47
C ASP A 110 -9.45 -3.59 8.03
N MET A 111 -10.35 -3.55 7.04
CA MET A 111 -9.94 -3.51 5.64
C MET A 111 -9.28 -2.17 5.29
N SER A 112 -8.32 -2.22 4.35
CA SER A 112 -7.57 -1.02 3.96
C SER A 112 -8.40 -0.07 3.09
N VAL A 113 -8.21 1.22 3.29
CA VAL A 113 -8.76 2.27 2.43
C VAL A 113 -8.32 2.07 0.97
N GLN A 114 -7.06 1.63 0.76
CA GLN A 114 -6.51 1.34 -0.56
C GLN A 114 -7.34 0.29 -1.32
N LEU A 115 -7.80 -0.75 -0.64
CA LEU A 115 -8.65 -1.80 -1.24
C LEU A 115 -9.96 -1.21 -1.75
N VAL A 116 -10.63 -0.36 -0.95
CA VAL A 116 -11.90 0.28 -1.34
C VAL A 116 -11.71 1.16 -2.57
N VAL A 117 -10.65 1.99 -2.60
CA VAL A 117 -10.34 2.87 -3.74
C VAL A 117 -10.03 2.05 -5.00
N THR A 118 -9.27 0.96 -4.86
CA THR A 118 -8.96 0.07 -5.99
C THR A 118 -10.23 -0.56 -6.57
N ASN A 119 -11.11 -1.06 -5.70
CA ASN A 119 -12.40 -1.64 -6.12
C ASN A 119 -13.32 -0.59 -6.76
N ALA A 120 -13.32 0.64 -6.23
CA ALA A 120 -14.06 1.76 -6.82
C ALA A 120 -13.61 2.03 -8.26
N LEU A 121 -12.31 2.08 -8.51
CA LEU A 121 -11.75 2.25 -9.86
C LEU A 121 -12.12 1.10 -10.79
N MET A 122 -11.99 -0.14 -10.32
CA MET A 122 -12.35 -1.33 -11.10
C MET A 122 -13.84 -1.39 -11.43
N THR A 123 -14.70 -0.83 -10.59
CA THR A 123 -16.15 -0.80 -10.80
C THR A 123 -16.55 0.33 -11.75
N VAL A 124 -16.05 1.54 -11.52
CA VAL A 124 -16.45 2.73 -12.30
C VAL A 124 -15.79 2.77 -13.67
N TYR A 125 -14.58 2.26 -13.78
CA TYR A 125 -13.78 2.24 -15.00
C TYR A 125 -13.49 0.81 -15.51
N ALA A 126 -14.45 -0.08 -15.31
CA ALA A 126 -14.33 -1.45 -15.80
C ALA A 126 -14.00 -1.50 -17.31
N CYS A 127 -13.08 -2.37 -17.70
CA CYS A 127 -12.85 -2.69 -19.10
C CYS A 127 -14.01 -3.57 -19.69
#